data_1f9e9c67a5a92329d3045db2b5a9613b
#
_entry.id   1f9e9c67a5a92329d3045db2b5a9613b
#
_cell.length_a   1.000
_cell.length_b   1.000
_cell.length_c   1.000
_cell.angle_alpha   90.00
_cell.angle_beta   90.00
_cell.angle_gamma   90.00
#
_symmetry.space_group_name_H-M   'P 1'
#
loop_
_entity.id
_entity.type
_entity.pdbx_description
1 polymer ?
#
loop_
_entity_poly.entity_id
_entity_poly.type
_entity_poly.pdbx_seq_one_letter_code
_entity_poly.pdbx_strand_id
1 'polypeptide(L)'
;MAIEQIIDLIKPEGTISLLGVSEYPVQINTRMVLEKGLRLFGSSRSGVSDFEKTVAMYESNPEIIDYLGNLISSVNTVRTVADIKAAFEKDTKKAFGKTIMKWEE
;
A
#
# COMPACT_ATOMS: atom_id res chain seq x y z
N MET A 1 7.72 10.13 -15.10
CA MET A 1 6.87 9.91 -13.92
C MET A 1 6.22 8.53 -13.99
N ALA A 2 5.98 7.86 -12.87
CA ALA A 2 5.52 6.45 -12.89
C ALA A 2 4.23 6.22 -13.69
N ILE A 3 3.24 7.11 -13.61
CA ILE A 3 1.96 6.97 -14.33
C ILE A 3 2.17 7.05 -15.85
N GLU A 4 2.99 7.96 -16.33
CA GLU A 4 3.32 8.06 -17.76
C GLU A 4 4.01 6.79 -18.26
N GLN A 5 4.99 6.29 -17.50
CA GLN A 5 5.70 5.05 -17.83
C GLN A 5 4.75 3.85 -17.89
N ILE A 6 3.79 3.76 -16.97
CA ILE A 6 2.80 2.68 -16.98
C ILE A 6 1.92 2.78 -18.22
N ILE A 7 1.45 3.98 -18.57
CA ILE A 7 0.62 4.20 -19.77
C ILE A 7 1.38 3.82 -21.04
N ASP A 8 2.68 4.11 -21.12
CA ASP A 8 3.50 3.75 -22.26
C ASP A 8 3.74 2.24 -22.38
N LEU A 9 4.00 1.58 -21.26
CA LEU A 9 4.39 0.17 -21.24
C LEU A 9 3.21 -0.82 -21.23
N ILE A 10 2.03 -0.40 -20.75
CA ILE A 10 0.88 -1.28 -20.64
C ILE A 10 0.36 -1.67 -22.04
N LYS A 11 -0.05 -2.91 -22.17
CA LYS A 11 -0.70 -3.40 -23.39
C LYS A 11 -2.07 -2.75 -23.62
N PRO A 12 -2.55 -2.70 -24.87
CA PRO A 12 -3.91 -2.26 -25.16
C PRO A 12 -4.96 -2.98 -24.31
N GLU A 13 -6.04 -2.28 -23.99
CA GLU A 13 -7.15 -2.71 -23.13
C GLU A 13 -6.75 -3.00 -21.67
N GLY A 14 -5.54 -2.58 -21.27
CA GLY A 14 -5.05 -2.74 -19.92
C GLY A 14 -5.79 -1.90 -18.89
N THR A 15 -5.69 -2.33 -17.65
CA THR A 15 -6.28 -1.63 -16.49
C THR A 15 -5.18 -1.15 -15.54
N ILE A 16 -5.25 0.11 -15.13
CA ILE A 16 -4.31 0.75 -14.20
C ILE A 16 -5.06 1.11 -12.93
N SER A 17 -4.62 0.56 -11.79
CA SER A 17 -5.12 0.92 -10.47
C SER A 17 -4.21 1.95 -9.82
N LEU A 18 -4.77 3.09 -9.45
CA LEU A 18 -4.06 4.17 -8.79
C LEU A 18 -4.18 4.04 -7.28
N LEU A 19 -3.08 3.73 -6.60
CA LEU A 19 -3.02 3.48 -5.16
C LEU A 19 -2.28 4.57 -4.39
N GLY A 20 -1.34 5.24 -5.04
CA GLY A 20 -0.53 6.28 -4.42
C GLY A 20 -1.20 7.66 -4.43
N VAL A 21 -0.87 8.47 -3.45
CA VAL A 21 -1.31 9.87 -3.39
C VAL A 21 -0.18 10.77 -3.89
N SER A 22 -0.50 11.61 -4.88
CA SER A 22 0.38 12.70 -5.30
C SER A 22 0.01 13.98 -4.57
N GLU A 23 1.00 14.70 -4.07
CA GLU A 23 0.79 16.02 -3.46
C GLU A 23 0.22 17.04 -4.47
N TYR A 24 0.65 16.92 -5.71
CA TYR A 24 0.20 17.79 -6.82
C TYR A 24 -0.43 16.96 -7.94
N PRO A 25 -1.32 17.57 -8.74
CA PRO A 25 -1.86 16.93 -9.92
C PRO A 25 -0.76 16.45 -10.87
N VAL A 26 -0.93 15.28 -11.44
CA VAL A 26 -0.02 14.69 -12.44
C VAL A 26 -0.64 14.76 -13.82
N GLN A 27 0.19 15.04 -14.81
CA GLN A 27 -0.23 15.01 -16.20
C GLN A 27 -0.42 13.57 -16.67
N ILE A 28 -1.44 13.35 -17.48
CA ILE A 28 -1.75 12.06 -18.10
C ILE A 28 -1.84 12.26 -19.61
N ASN A 29 -1.16 11.42 -20.38
CA ASN A 29 -1.30 11.38 -21.83
C ASN A 29 -2.65 10.76 -22.20
N THR A 30 -3.68 11.60 -22.30
CA THR A 30 -5.05 11.17 -22.58
C THR A 30 -5.20 10.56 -23.98
N ARG A 31 -4.36 10.95 -24.94
CA ARG A 31 -4.34 10.37 -26.27
C ARG A 31 -3.98 8.88 -26.21
N MET A 32 -2.95 8.52 -25.46
CA MET A 32 -2.54 7.12 -25.30
C MET A 32 -3.57 6.30 -24.53
N VAL A 33 -4.24 6.90 -23.55
CA VAL A 33 -5.36 6.26 -22.86
C VAL A 33 -6.49 5.91 -23.83
N LEU A 34 -6.83 6.84 -24.72
CA LEU A 34 -7.84 6.64 -25.77
C LEU A 34 -7.39 5.59 -26.78
N GLU A 35 -6.21 5.76 -27.39
CA GLU A 35 -5.70 4.89 -28.46
C GLU A 35 -5.53 3.43 -28.01
N LYS A 36 -5.07 3.22 -26.76
CA LYS A 36 -4.93 1.88 -26.18
C LYS A 36 -6.20 1.33 -25.52
N GLY A 37 -7.26 2.12 -25.41
CA GLY A 37 -8.48 1.71 -24.71
C GLY A 37 -8.27 1.38 -23.25
N LEU A 38 -7.45 2.16 -22.54
CA LEU A 38 -7.07 1.91 -21.15
C LEU A 38 -8.19 2.26 -20.17
N ARG A 39 -8.20 1.55 -19.06
CA ARG A 39 -9.03 1.85 -17.89
C ARG A 39 -8.16 2.33 -16.75
N LEU A 40 -8.44 3.54 -16.25
CA LEU A 40 -7.77 4.10 -15.06
C LEU A 40 -8.82 4.22 -13.97
N PHE A 41 -8.53 3.68 -12.80
CA PHE A 41 -9.41 3.80 -11.65
C PHE A 41 -8.61 3.88 -10.36
N GLY A 42 -9.25 4.34 -9.31
CA GLY A 42 -8.70 4.38 -7.97
C GLY A 42 -9.78 4.17 -6.94
N SER A 43 -9.36 3.83 -5.73
CA SER A 43 -10.23 3.74 -4.57
C SER A 43 -9.53 4.38 -3.39
N SER A 44 -10.27 5.16 -2.63
CA SER A 44 -9.76 5.83 -1.43
C SER A 44 -10.41 5.26 -0.19
N ARG A 45 -9.57 4.95 0.78
CA ARG A 45 -9.95 4.38 2.08
C ARG A 45 -10.52 2.96 1.95
N SER A 46 -10.61 2.28 3.09
CA SER A 46 -11.18 0.94 3.20
C SER A 46 -12.50 1.00 3.97
N GLY A 47 -13.52 0.35 3.46
CA GLY A 47 -14.79 0.15 4.16
C GLY A 47 -14.78 -1.16 4.94
N VAL A 48 -15.86 -1.40 5.69
CA VAL A 48 -16.04 -2.64 6.48
C VAL A 48 -15.91 -3.87 5.59
N SER A 49 -16.54 -3.86 4.41
CA SER A 49 -16.48 -4.98 3.46
C SER A 49 -15.06 -5.32 2.98
N ASP A 50 -14.15 -4.35 2.94
CA ASP A 50 -12.77 -4.59 2.54
C ASP A 50 -12.02 -5.36 3.64
N PHE A 51 -12.27 -5.03 4.91
CA PHE A 51 -11.74 -5.76 6.04
C PHE A 51 -12.30 -7.19 6.11
N GLU A 52 -13.61 -7.37 5.91
CA GLU A 52 -14.26 -8.68 5.88
C GLU A 52 -13.64 -9.57 4.79
N LYS A 53 -13.47 -9.04 3.58
CA LYS A 53 -12.83 -9.76 2.47
C LYS A 53 -11.36 -10.10 2.77
N THR A 54 -10.63 -9.20 3.42
CA THR A 54 -9.23 -9.44 3.80
C THR A 54 -9.14 -10.57 4.82
N VAL A 55 -9.98 -10.57 5.84
CA VAL A 55 -10.04 -11.65 6.84
C VAL A 55 -10.38 -12.98 6.18
N ALA A 56 -11.42 -13.02 5.33
CA ALA A 56 -11.81 -14.21 4.59
C ALA A 56 -10.68 -14.74 3.69
N MET A 57 -9.90 -13.87 3.08
CA MET A 57 -8.72 -14.24 2.30
C MET A 57 -7.65 -14.91 3.16
N TYR A 58 -7.38 -14.40 4.35
CA TYR A 58 -6.43 -15.00 5.30
C TYR A 58 -6.91 -16.37 5.79
N GLU A 59 -8.18 -16.51 6.10
CA GLU A 59 -8.78 -17.78 6.53
C GLU A 59 -8.70 -18.86 5.44
N SER A 60 -8.90 -18.45 4.19
CA SER A 60 -8.86 -19.36 3.03
C SER A 60 -7.42 -19.72 2.58
N ASN A 61 -6.45 -18.87 2.89
CA ASN A 61 -5.06 -19.02 2.45
C ASN A 61 -4.09 -18.69 3.60
N PRO A 62 -3.94 -19.59 4.58
CA PRO A 62 -3.09 -19.34 5.76
C PRO A 62 -1.63 -19.02 5.43
N GLU A 63 -1.11 -19.55 4.32
CA GLU A 63 0.26 -19.30 3.84
C GLU A 63 0.51 -17.82 3.51
N ILE A 64 -0.52 -17.07 3.17
CA ILE A 64 -0.42 -15.62 2.90
C ILE A 64 -0.04 -14.86 4.17
N ILE A 65 -0.48 -15.31 5.33
CA ILE A 65 -0.18 -14.67 6.63
C ILE A 65 1.32 -14.66 6.86
N ASP A 66 1.97 -15.80 6.68
CA ASP A 66 3.44 -15.94 6.85
C ASP A 66 4.18 -15.09 5.82
N TYR A 67 3.75 -15.12 4.58
CA TYR A 67 4.35 -14.32 3.51
C TYR A 67 4.23 -12.81 3.77
N LEU A 68 3.04 -12.32 4.13
CA LEU A 68 2.79 -10.91 4.42
C LEU A 68 3.41 -10.46 5.74
N GLY A 69 3.72 -11.37 6.64
CA GLY A 69 4.49 -11.08 7.85
C GLY A 69 5.85 -10.44 7.57
N ASN A 70 6.42 -10.70 6.40
CA ASN A 70 7.67 -10.07 5.94
C ASN A 70 7.54 -8.55 5.72
N LEU A 71 6.32 -8.01 5.64
CA LEU A 71 6.08 -6.57 5.57
C LEU A 71 6.28 -5.86 6.92
N ILE A 72 6.35 -6.62 8.00
CA ILE A 72 6.61 -6.09 9.34
C ILE A 72 8.12 -6.08 9.57
N SER A 73 8.71 -4.90 9.66
CA SER A 73 10.14 -4.76 9.90
C SER A 73 10.51 -4.90 11.37
N SER A 74 9.67 -4.39 12.26
CA SER A 74 9.87 -4.51 13.70
C SER A 74 8.59 -4.40 14.49
N VAL A 75 8.50 -5.17 15.57
CA VAL A 75 7.45 -5.04 16.59
C VAL A 75 8.11 -4.50 17.86
N ASN A 76 7.68 -3.35 18.34
CA ASN A 76 8.27 -2.66 19.48
C ASN A 76 7.27 -2.65 20.62
N THR A 77 7.61 -3.25 21.74
CA THR A 77 6.80 -3.18 22.95
C THR A 77 6.87 -1.77 23.53
N VAL A 78 5.72 -1.18 23.78
CA VAL A 78 5.58 0.21 24.24
C VAL A 78 4.88 0.24 25.58
N ARG A 79 5.57 0.76 26.59
CA ARG A 79 5.06 0.98 27.96
C ARG A 79 5.27 2.42 28.41
N THR A 80 6.25 3.10 27.85
CA THR A 80 6.67 4.44 28.23
C THR A 80 6.73 5.39 27.04
N VAL A 81 6.77 6.69 27.33
CA VAL A 81 6.98 7.71 26.28
C VAL A 81 8.33 7.53 25.58
N ALA A 82 9.34 7.05 26.29
CA ALA A 82 10.64 6.75 25.67
C ALA A 82 10.55 5.64 24.61
N ASP A 83 9.75 4.60 24.88
CA ASP A 83 9.52 3.50 23.93
C ASP A 83 8.80 4.00 22.68
N ILE A 84 7.83 4.90 22.83
CA ILE A 84 7.12 5.54 21.70
C ILE A 84 8.12 6.29 20.83
N LYS A 85 8.95 7.14 21.43
CA LYS A 85 9.98 7.90 20.68
C LYS A 85 10.93 6.98 19.95
N ALA A 86 11.40 5.92 20.60
CA ALA A 86 12.30 4.94 19.98
C ALA A 86 11.66 4.23 18.78
N ALA A 87 10.37 3.89 18.84
CA ALA A 87 9.63 3.31 17.73
C ALA A 87 9.51 4.28 16.54
N PHE A 88 9.19 5.55 16.79
CA PHE A 88 9.18 6.57 15.75
C PHE A 88 10.55 6.81 15.14
N GLU A 89 11.62 6.83 15.92
CA GLU A 89 12.99 6.98 15.42
C GLU A 89 13.38 5.82 14.49
N LYS A 90 12.95 4.59 14.78
CA LYS A 90 13.13 3.45 13.88
C LYS A 90 12.38 3.64 12.56
N ASP A 91 11.15 4.10 12.61
CA ASP A 91 10.32 4.32 11.42
C ASP A 91 10.90 5.43 10.52
N THR A 92 11.43 6.48 11.11
CA THR A 92 12.06 7.59 10.36
C THR A 92 13.31 7.20 9.58
N LYS A 93 13.98 6.09 9.94
CA LYS A 93 15.10 5.53 9.19
C LYS A 93 14.69 4.94 7.83
N LYS A 94 13.39 4.88 7.55
CA LYS A 94 12.81 4.39 6.29
C LYS A 94 13.34 3.02 5.85
N ALA A 95 13.54 2.11 6.78
CA ALA A 95 13.81 0.71 6.48
C ALA A 95 12.61 0.09 5.76
N PHE A 96 12.86 -0.98 5.01
CA PHE A 96 11.78 -1.73 4.36
C PHE A 96 10.79 -2.26 5.41
N GLY A 97 9.49 -2.13 5.09
CA GLY A 97 8.40 -2.67 5.89
C GLY A 97 7.82 -1.69 6.90
N LYS A 98 6.96 -2.22 7.75
CA LYS A 98 6.21 -1.44 8.74
C LYS A 98 6.77 -1.63 10.15
N THR A 99 6.86 -0.54 10.88
CA THR A 99 7.15 -0.52 12.32
C THR A 99 5.84 -0.60 13.08
N ILE A 100 5.70 -1.59 13.96
CA ILE A 100 4.50 -1.80 14.77
C ILE A 100 4.83 -1.51 16.23
N MET A 101 3.91 -0.84 16.91
CA MET A 101 3.93 -0.67 18.36
C MET A 101 2.94 -1.65 19.00
N LYS A 102 3.43 -2.49 19.90
CA LYS A 102 2.62 -3.38 20.73
C LYS A 102 2.49 -2.75 22.11
N TRP A 103 1.30 -2.33 22.45
CA TRP A 103 1.01 -1.75 23.76
C TRP A 103 0.87 -2.84 24.81
N GLU A 104 1.61 -2.70 25.90
CA GLU A 104 1.51 -3.57 27.05
C GLU A 104 1.36 -2.70 28.31
N GLU A 105 0.51 -3.13 29.23
CA GLU A 105 0.32 -2.50 30.53
C GLU A 105 1.52 -2.70 31.45
#